data_543da98005dc9c19c550b29f12ef5c05
#
_entry.id   543da98005dc9c19c550b29f12ef5c05
#
_cell.length_a   1.000
_cell.length_b   1.000
_cell.length_c   1.000
_cell.angle_alpha   90.00
_cell.angle_beta   90.00
_cell.angle_gamma   90.00
#
_symmetry.space_group_name_H-M   'P 1'
#
loop_
_entity.id
_entity.type
_entity.pdbx_description
1 polymer ?
#
loop_
_entity_poly.entity_id
_entity_poly.type
_entity_poly.pdbx_seq_one_letter_code
_entity_poly.pdbx_strand_id
1 'polypeptide(L)'
;MPARIVVEIIDVSDWERYRAYQQQAAPTLQPYGGTVSLIGTDGEALEGEWAPTTLGVIEFPDAEAARRWYNSPEYVEARKLRHGAARERIALRKVP
;
A
#
# COMPACT_ATOMS: atom_id res chain seq x y z
N MET A 1 -5.98 -18.18 5.77
CA MET A 1 -4.59 -17.78 5.92
C MET A 1 -4.47 -16.29 5.69
N PRO A 2 -3.82 -15.57 6.59
CA PRO A 2 -3.66 -14.13 6.39
C PRO A 2 -2.82 -13.82 5.16
N ALA A 3 -3.01 -12.62 4.66
CA ALA A 3 -2.24 -12.11 3.54
C ALA A 3 -1.85 -10.67 3.84
N ARG A 4 -0.79 -10.21 3.19
CA ARG A 4 -0.30 -8.85 3.33
C ARG A 4 -0.05 -8.26 1.97
N ILE A 5 -0.43 -7.00 1.81
CA ILE A 5 0.01 -6.20 0.69
C ILE A 5 1.19 -5.38 1.17
N VAL A 6 2.31 -5.52 0.46
CA VAL A 6 3.54 -4.79 0.76
C VAL A 6 3.70 -3.69 -0.28
N VAL A 7 3.83 -2.47 0.20
CA VAL A 7 3.95 -1.29 -0.66
C VAL A 7 5.33 -0.69 -0.44
N GLU A 8 6.11 -0.59 -1.53
CA GLU A 8 7.38 0.12 -1.51
C GLU A 8 7.18 1.47 -2.18
N ILE A 9 7.35 2.54 -1.43
CA ILE A 9 7.24 3.89 -1.96
C ILE A 9 8.64 4.37 -2.31
N ILE A 10 8.92 4.49 -3.60
CA ILE A 10 10.26 4.81 -4.09
C ILE A 10 10.49 6.30 -4.09
N ASP A 11 9.58 7.06 -4.68
CA ASP A 11 9.60 8.51 -4.59
C ASP A 11 8.19 9.08 -4.79
N VAL A 12 7.99 10.30 -4.32
CA VAL A 12 6.74 11.02 -4.47
C VAL A 12 7.08 12.36 -5.13
N SER A 13 6.54 12.58 -6.34
CA SER A 13 6.76 13.80 -7.08
C SER A 13 5.72 14.88 -6.80
N ASP A 14 4.54 14.48 -6.33
CA ASP A 14 3.43 15.38 -6.01
C ASP A 14 2.82 14.97 -4.68
N TRP A 15 3.32 15.57 -3.60
CA TRP A 15 2.89 15.24 -2.24
C TRP A 15 1.44 15.62 -1.97
N GLU A 16 0.94 16.69 -2.58
CA GLU A 16 -0.45 17.10 -2.37
C GLU A 16 -1.42 16.05 -2.89
N ARG A 17 -1.18 15.56 -4.11
CA ARG A 17 -1.98 14.48 -4.68
C ARG A 17 -1.81 13.17 -3.92
N TYR A 18 -0.60 12.89 -3.46
CA TYR A 18 -0.34 11.66 -2.72
C TYR A 18 -1.08 11.64 -1.38
N ARG A 19 -1.12 12.78 -0.69
CA ARG A 19 -1.90 12.88 0.56
C ARG A 19 -3.39 12.73 0.30
N ALA A 20 -3.90 13.33 -0.78
CA ALA A 20 -5.29 13.16 -1.17
C ALA A 20 -5.60 11.68 -1.45
N TYR A 21 -4.69 10.98 -2.12
CA TYR A 21 -4.79 9.54 -2.31
C TYR A 21 -4.89 8.79 -0.99
N GLN A 22 -4.00 9.07 -0.05
CA GLN A 22 -3.99 8.39 1.25
C GLN A 22 -5.29 8.61 2.00
N GLN A 23 -5.80 9.82 2.01
CA GLN A 23 -7.05 10.16 2.68
C GLN A 23 -8.25 9.45 2.07
N GLN A 24 -8.26 9.30 0.76
CA GLN A 24 -9.34 8.61 0.07
C GLN A 24 -9.21 7.09 0.14
N ALA A 25 -8.00 6.58 0.12
CA ALA A 25 -7.75 5.14 0.11
C ALA A 25 -7.99 4.50 1.48
N ALA A 26 -7.62 5.17 2.56
CA ALA A 26 -7.70 4.58 3.90
C ALA A 26 -9.08 4.06 4.28
N PRO A 27 -10.19 4.80 4.06
CA PRO A 27 -11.51 4.29 4.40
C PRO A 27 -11.96 3.08 3.58
N THR A 28 -11.33 2.85 2.42
CA THR A 28 -11.73 1.74 1.55
C THR A 28 -11.30 0.37 2.08
N LEU A 29 -10.39 0.34 3.04
CA LEU A 29 -9.83 -0.90 3.58
C LEU A 29 -10.80 -1.65 4.48
N GLN A 30 -11.53 -0.94 5.33
CA GLN A 30 -12.36 -1.55 6.37
C GLN A 30 -13.38 -2.54 5.84
N PRO A 31 -14.14 -2.25 4.75
CA PRO A 31 -15.11 -3.22 4.24
C PRO A 31 -14.51 -4.54 3.80
N TYR A 32 -13.22 -4.58 3.52
CA TYR A 32 -12.51 -5.78 3.06
C TYR A 32 -11.64 -6.39 4.16
N GLY A 33 -11.73 -5.87 5.38
CA GLY A 33 -10.95 -6.38 6.50
C GLY A 33 -9.49 -5.98 6.48
N GLY A 34 -9.14 -4.95 5.71
CA GLY A 34 -7.78 -4.47 5.62
C GLY A 34 -7.39 -3.58 6.79
N THR A 35 -6.20 -3.77 7.30
CA THR A 35 -5.64 -2.99 8.41
C THR A 35 -4.20 -2.64 8.09
N VAL A 36 -3.86 -1.36 8.17
CA VAL A 36 -2.47 -0.94 8.01
C VAL A 36 -1.69 -1.42 9.24
N SER A 37 -0.72 -2.30 9.04
CA SER A 37 0.05 -2.88 10.13
C SER A 37 1.41 -2.25 10.30
N LEU A 38 1.92 -1.60 9.26
CA LEU A 38 3.22 -0.93 9.32
C LEU A 38 3.26 0.19 8.29
N ILE A 39 3.76 1.34 8.71
CA ILE A 39 4.24 2.37 7.82
C ILE A 39 5.56 2.84 8.41
N GLY A 40 6.65 2.63 7.68
CA GLY A 40 7.99 3.00 8.15
C GLY A 40 8.72 3.83 7.12
N THR A 41 9.47 4.83 7.63
CA THR A 41 10.32 5.68 6.81
C THR A 41 11.78 5.52 7.28
N ASP A 42 12.71 6.07 6.50
CA ASP A 42 14.13 6.14 6.89
C ASP A 42 14.73 4.78 7.20
N GLY A 43 14.42 3.79 6.34
CA GLY A 43 14.99 2.46 6.50
C GLY A 43 16.50 2.46 6.31
N GLU A 44 17.17 1.58 7.06
CA GLU A 44 18.61 1.38 6.97
C GLU A 44 18.89 -0.04 6.49
N ALA A 45 19.65 -0.18 5.41
CA ALA A 45 20.02 -1.49 4.92
C ALA A 45 21.05 -2.13 5.87
N LEU A 46 20.69 -3.26 6.44
CA LEU A 46 21.62 -4.03 7.28
C LEU A 46 22.39 -5.03 6.43
N GLU A 47 21.81 -5.51 5.37
CA GLU A 47 22.44 -6.39 4.41
C GLU A 47 21.86 -6.15 3.02
N GLY A 48 22.69 -6.17 2.00
CA GLY A 48 22.30 -6.04 0.61
C GLY A 48 21.87 -4.61 0.26
N GLU A 49 21.38 -4.47 -0.96
CA GLU A 49 20.88 -3.19 -1.46
C GLU A 49 19.41 -3.02 -1.09
N TRP A 50 19.08 -1.84 -0.61
CA TRP A 50 17.72 -1.53 -0.19
C TRP A 50 17.34 -0.14 -0.68
N ALA A 51 16.48 -0.07 -1.70
CA ALA A 51 16.17 1.19 -2.36
C ALA A 51 15.03 2.00 -1.73
N PRO A 52 13.90 1.40 -1.31
CA PRO A 52 12.78 2.22 -0.83
C PRO A 52 13.07 2.82 0.53
N THR A 53 12.74 4.09 0.66
CA THR A 53 12.85 4.79 1.93
C THR A 53 11.60 4.64 2.78
N THR A 54 10.46 4.34 2.15
CA THR A 54 9.19 4.15 2.86
C THR A 54 8.59 2.81 2.48
N LEU A 55 8.13 2.08 3.49
CA LEU A 55 7.50 0.79 3.32
C LEU A 55 6.15 0.79 4.04
N GLY A 56 5.11 0.35 3.35
CA GLY A 56 3.79 0.16 3.94
C GLY A 56 3.40 -1.30 3.90
N VAL A 57 2.71 -1.77 4.93
CA VAL A 57 2.19 -3.13 4.98
C VAL A 57 0.73 -3.08 5.41
N ILE A 58 -0.13 -3.72 4.63
CA ILE A 58 -1.57 -3.80 4.90
C ILE A 58 -1.93 -5.27 5.09
N GLU A 59 -2.52 -5.60 6.24
CA GLU A 59 -2.95 -6.96 6.52
C GLU A 59 -4.39 -7.18 6.11
N PHE A 60 -4.66 -8.36 5.56
CA PHE A 60 -6.00 -8.82 5.21
C PHE A 60 -6.22 -10.22 5.77
N PRO A 61 -7.48 -10.62 6.03
CA PRO A 61 -7.75 -11.97 6.55
C PRO A 61 -7.33 -13.08 5.60
N ASP A 62 -7.36 -12.82 4.28
CA ASP A 62 -6.88 -13.76 3.28
C ASP A 62 -6.54 -13.02 1.98
N ALA A 63 -5.93 -13.76 1.05
CA ALA A 63 -5.50 -13.19 -0.22
C ALA A 63 -6.67 -12.75 -1.09
N GLU A 64 -7.81 -13.44 -1.00
CA GLU A 64 -8.98 -13.08 -1.77
C GLU A 64 -9.54 -11.73 -1.35
N ALA A 65 -9.61 -11.47 -0.04
CA ALA A 65 -10.04 -10.17 0.48
C ALA A 65 -9.11 -9.05 0.00
N ALA A 66 -7.80 -9.30 0.00
CA ALA A 66 -6.83 -8.33 -0.49
C ALA A 66 -7.04 -8.02 -1.98
N ARG A 67 -7.27 -9.04 -2.80
CA ARG A 67 -7.53 -8.84 -4.23
C ARG A 67 -8.83 -8.10 -4.47
N ARG A 68 -9.87 -8.42 -3.70
CA ARG A 68 -11.15 -7.73 -3.81
C ARG A 68 -11.02 -6.25 -3.49
N TRP A 69 -10.26 -5.95 -2.43
CA TRP A 69 -9.98 -4.55 -2.10
C TRP A 69 -9.23 -3.84 -3.23
N TYR A 70 -8.16 -4.46 -3.72
CA TYR A 70 -7.32 -3.85 -4.75
C TYR A 70 -8.11 -3.54 -6.02
N ASN A 71 -9.08 -4.39 -6.36
CA ASN A 71 -9.90 -4.25 -7.55
C ASN A 71 -11.26 -3.59 -7.28
N SER A 72 -11.51 -3.14 -6.05
CA SER A 72 -12.77 -2.51 -5.71
C SER A 72 -12.94 -1.17 -6.42
N PRO A 73 -14.18 -0.78 -6.78
CA PRO A 73 -14.40 0.51 -7.41
C PRO A 73 -13.91 1.68 -6.54
N GLU A 74 -14.08 1.58 -5.24
CA GLU A 74 -13.68 2.62 -4.29
C GLU A 74 -12.17 2.83 -4.31
N TYR A 75 -11.41 1.74 -4.26
CA TYR A 75 -9.95 1.86 -4.27
C TYR A 75 -9.42 2.25 -5.65
N VAL A 76 -10.03 1.74 -6.71
CA VAL A 76 -9.64 2.12 -8.08
C VAL A 76 -9.77 3.63 -8.28
N GLU A 77 -10.84 4.24 -7.76
CA GLU A 77 -10.99 5.69 -7.81
C GLU A 77 -9.91 6.41 -7.01
N ALA A 78 -9.62 5.94 -5.80
CA ALA A 78 -8.56 6.53 -4.98
C ALA A 78 -7.21 6.42 -5.68
N ARG A 79 -6.93 5.28 -6.29
CA ARG A 79 -5.65 5.00 -6.95
C ARG A 79 -5.35 5.96 -8.09
N LYS A 80 -6.38 6.52 -8.73
CA LYS A 80 -6.19 7.51 -9.78
C LYS A 80 -5.46 8.76 -9.28
N LEU A 81 -5.67 9.14 -8.02
CA LEU A 81 -4.98 10.27 -7.42
C LEU A 81 -3.47 10.02 -7.29
N ARG A 82 -3.09 8.78 -7.06
CA ARG A 82 -1.67 8.41 -6.95
C ARG A 82 -0.97 8.34 -8.30
N HIS A 83 -1.73 8.06 -9.36
CA HIS A 83 -1.16 7.85 -10.69
C HIS A 83 -0.42 9.10 -11.16
N GLY A 84 0.88 8.95 -11.44
CA GLY A 84 1.75 10.07 -11.82
C GLY A 84 2.24 10.91 -10.65
N ALA A 85 1.77 10.68 -9.43
CA ALA A 85 2.20 11.42 -8.24
C ALA A 85 3.32 10.72 -7.47
N ALA A 86 3.46 9.41 -7.67
CA ALA A 86 4.45 8.62 -6.94
C ALA A 86 4.85 7.39 -7.74
N ARG A 87 6.06 6.89 -7.48
CA ARG A 87 6.49 5.58 -7.97
C ARG A 87 6.44 4.60 -6.81
N GLU A 88 5.71 3.52 -7.01
CA GLU A 88 5.52 2.49 -6.00
C GLU A 88 5.62 1.10 -6.62
N ARG A 89 5.97 0.14 -5.79
CA ARG A 89 5.83 -1.28 -6.13
C ARG A 89 4.94 -1.91 -5.07
N ILE A 90 3.98 -2.70 -5.52
CA ILE A 90 2.97 -3.30 -4.65
C ILE A 90 2.95 -4.80 -4.93
N ALA A 91 3.01 -5.60 -3.88
CA ALA A 91 2.96 -7.04 -3.99
C ALA A 91 2.03 -7.64 -2.93
N LEU A 92 1.32 -8.69 -3.32
CA LEU A 92 0.50 -9.47 -2.42
C LEU A 92 1.30 -10.70 -1.97
N ARG A 93 1.40 -10.89 -0.65
CA ARG A 93 2.08 -12.04 -0.05
C ARG A 93 1.13 -12.80 0.85
N LYS A 94 1.16 -14.11 0.77
CA LYS A 94 0.45 -14.97 1.71
C LYS A 94 1.36 -15.21 2.92
N VAL A 95 0.75 -15.18 4.11
CA VAL A 95 1.47 -15.43 5.35
C VAL A 95 1.12 -16.83 5.80
N PRO A 96 2.12 -17.72 5.97
CA PRO A 96 1.87 -19.08 6.42
C PRO A 96 1.31 -19.12 7.84
#